data_9a921a7236e994bdcc773345d7405c2e
#
_entry.id   9a921a7236e994bdcc773345d7405c2e
#
_cell.length_a   1.000
_cell.length_b   1.000
_cell.length_c   1.000
_cell.angle_alpha   90.00
_cell.angle_beta   90.00
_cell.angle_gamma   90.00
#
_symmetry.space_group_name_H-M   'P 1'
#
loop_
_entity.id
_entity.type
_entity.pdbx_description
1 polymer ?
#
loop_
_entity_poly.entity_id
_entity_poly.type
_entity_poly.pdbx_seq_one_letter_code
_entity_poly.pdbx_strand_id
1 'polypeptide(L)'
;LRRLLAYASVSHVGLVMVGIASLNIQGFQGAIFQLINFTFVASALMLVAGFIQHRLGSTEAIHLGGLAKVMPKLTFFYFLFTLASIGVPGTSGFPAELLMIIGALSTHSVLGVAALSGAILGAAYMLSFTRRTFLGPVVHNSVKQAIDLQPREMILLLIPSLLILGFGFYPDY
;
A
#
# COMPACT_ATOMS: atom_id res chain seq x y z
N LEU A 1 -7.12 -6.16 -8.53
CA LEU A 1 -6.43 -5.76 -7.30
C LEU A 1 -5.42 -6.83 -6.84
N ARG A 2 -5.80 -8.11 -6.71
CA ARG A 2 -4.90 -9.18 -6.23
C ARG A 2 -3.59 -9.28 -7.01
N ARG A 3 -3.65 -9.28 -8.35
CA ARG A 3 -2.44 -9.29 -9.20
C ARG A 3 -1.54 -8.08 -8.95
N LEU A 4 -2.15 -6.91 -8.80
CA LEU A 4 -1.41 -5.68 -8.50
C LEU A 4 -0.68 -5.78 -7.15
N LEU A 5 -1.33 -6.32 -6.11
CA LEU A 5 -0.71 -6.54 -4.80
C LEU A 5 0.43 -7.58 -4.87
N ALA A 6 0.28 -8.62 -5.69
CA ALA A 6 1.36 -9.59 -5.91
C ALA A 6 2.60 -8.95 -6.55
N TYR A 7 2.43 -8.09 -7.56
CA TYR A 7 3.56 -7.35 -8.15
C TYR A 7 4.13 -6.30 -7.19
N ALA A 8 3.28 -5.64 -6.39
CA ALA A 8 3.73 -4.73 -5.36
C ALA A 8 4.62 -5.44 -4.33
N SER A 9 4.28 -6.68 -3.94
CA SER A 9 5.11 -7.43 -2.99
C SER A 9 6.51 -7.73 -3.54
N VAL A 10 6.63 -8.05 -4.81
CA VAL A 10 7.94 -8.25 -5.47
C VAL A 10 8.73 -6.94 -5.49
N SER A 11 8.08 -5.81 -5.79
CA SER A 11 8.72 -4.49 -5.80
C SER A 11 9.26 -4.11 -4.41
N HIS A 12 8.47 -4.29 -3.35
CA HIS A 12 8.89 -3.98 -1.99
C HIS A 12 10.02 -4.90 -1.50
N VAL A 13 9.99 -6.18 -1.86
CA VAL A 13 11.13 -7.09 -1.59
C VAL A 13 12.39 -6.61 -2.33
N GLY A 14 12.26 -6.14 -3.57
CA GLY A 14 13.37 -5.53 -4.30
C GLY A 14 13.98 -4.32 -3.58
N LEU A 15 13.14 -3.42 -3.04
CA LEU A 15 13.60 -2.29 -2.22
C LEU A 15 14.31 -2.75 -0.94
N VAL A 16 13.80 -3.76 -0.25
CA VAL A 16 14.46 -4.37 0.93
C VAL A 16 15.82 -4.90 0.57
N MET A 17 15.96 -5.62 -0.56
CA MET A 17 17.25 -6.11 -1.03
C MET A 17 18.25 -4.99 -1.32
N VAL A 18 17.81 -3.88 -1.89
CA VAL A 18 18.65 -2.67 -2.09
C VAL A 18 19.07 -2.08 -0.75
N GLY A 19 18.16 -1.99 0.24
CA GLY A 19 18.48 -1.53 1.59
C GLY A 19 19.57 -2.39 2.26
N ILE A 20 19.46 -3.70 2.16
CA ILE A 20 20.48 -4.65 2.69
C ILE A 20 21.80 -4.53 1.92
N ALA A 21 21.74 -4.44 0.59
CA ALA A 21 22.92 -4.33 -0.28
C ALA A 21 23.69 -3.01 -0.09
N SER A 22 23.08 -2.00 0.54
CA SER A 22 23.77 -0.74 0.88
C SER A 22 24.86 -0.92 1.95
N LEU A 23 24.87 -2.03 2.69
CA LEU A 23 25.84 -2.40 3.72
C LEU A 23 26.11 -1.30 4.78
N ASN A 24 25.12 -0.48 5.06
CA ASN A 24 25.15 0.55 6.09
C ASN A 24 23.99 0.43 7.07
N ILE A 25 24.12 1.06 8.23
CA ILE A 25 23.15 0.96 9.32
C ILE A 25 21.77 1.51 8.89
N GLN A 26 21.75 2.63 8.16
CA GLN A 26 20.51 3.28 7.73
C GLN A 26 19.71 2.40 6.75
N GLY A 27 20.37 1.86 5.73
CA GLY A 27 19.74 0.96 4.77
C GLY A 27 19.22 -0.32 5.41
N PHE A 28 19.98 -0.88 6.37
CA PHE A 28 19.58 -2.09 7.08
C PHE A 28 18.36 -1.84 8.01
N GLN A 29 18.37 -0.73 8.75
CA GLN A 29 17.21 -0.33 9.58
C GLN A 29 15.98 -0.08 8.71
N GLY A 30 16.14 0.66 7.60
CA GLY A 30 15.06 0.88 6.65
C GLY A 30 14.50 -0.43 6.08
N ALA A 31 15.36 -1.40 5.75
CA ALA A 31 14.95 -2.71 5.23
C ALA A 31 14.11 -3.50 6.26
N ILE A 32 14.53 -3.54 7.52
CA ILE A 32 13.75 -4.20 8.59
C ILE A 32 12.40 -3.50 8.77
N PHE A 33 12.42 -2.19 8.84
CA PHE A 33 11.20 -1.41 9.03
C PHE A 33 10.22 -1.57 7.86
N GLN A 34 10.75 -1.68 6.62
CA GLN A 34 9.94 -1.94 5.43
C GLN A 34 9.29 -3.33 5.46
N LEU A 35 9.97 -4.36 5.97
CA LEU A 35 9.37 -5.68 6.12
C LEU A 35 8.17 -5.65 7.08
N ILE A 36 8.32 -4.94 8.20
CA ILE A 36 7.24 -4.76 9.20
C ILE A 36 6.08 -3.98 8.58
N ASN A 37 6.37 -2.82 7.98
CA ASN A 37 5.37 -1.99 7.30
C ASN A 37 4.61 -2.78 6.24
N PHE A 38 5.35 -3.44 5.35
CA PHE A 38 4.74 -4.17 4.24
C PHE A 38 3.85 -5.32 4.73
N THR A 39 4.20 -5.98 5.83
CA THR A 39 3.36 -7.04 6.42
C THR A 39 1.98 -6.50 6.81
N PHE A 40 1.91 -5.34 7.47
CA PHE A 40 0.63 -4.72 7.85
C PHE A 40 -0.14 -4.21 6.65
N VAL A 41 0.53 -3.50 5.73
CA VAL A 41 -0.10 -2.92 4.55
C VAL A 41 -0.61 -3.99 3.60
N ALA A 42 0.20 -5.02 3.30
CA ALA A 42 -0.20 -6.10 2.41
C ALA A 42 -1.36 -6.91 2.97
N SER A 43 -1.31 -7.25 4.27
CA SER A 43 -2.41 -7.96 4.94
C SER A 43 -3.72 -7.16 4.87
N ALA A 44 -3.66 -5.87 5.17
CA ALA A 44 -4.82 -4.98 5.12
C ALA A 44 -5.40 -4.83 3.70
N LEU A 45 -4.56 -4.63 2.70
CA LEU A 45 -4.98 -4.54 1.30
C LEU A 45 -5.54 -5.88 0.77
N MET A 46 -5.01 -7.00 1.23
CA MET A 46 -5.56 -8.33 0.91
C MET A 46 -6.94 -8.55 1.56
N LEU A 47 -7.16 -8.09 2.81
CA LEU A 47 -8.48 -8.09 3.43
C LEU A 47 -9.47 -7.23 2.62
N VAL A 48 -9.10 -6.02 2.23
CA VAL A 48 -9.92 -5.16 1.36
C VAL A 48 -10.23 -5.86 0.04
N ALA A 49 -9.25 -6.50 -0.60
CA ALA A 49 -9.46 -7.26 -1.82
C ALA A 49 -10.41 -8.46 -1.60
N GLY A 50 -10.34 -9.11 -0.44
CA GLY A 50 -11.26 -10.16 -0.03
C GLY A 50 -12.70 -9.64 0.12
N PHE A 51 -12.89 -8.51 0.78
CA PHE A 51 -14.21 -7.89 0.93
C PHE A 51 -14.82 -7.44 -0.40
N ILE A 52 -14.01 -6.90 -1.31
CA ILE A 52 -14.45 -6.57 -2.67
C ILE A 52 -14.85 -7.84 -3.43
N GLN A 53 -14.01 -8.88 -3.40
CA GLN A 53 -14.30 -10.16 -4.05
C GLN A 53 -15.60 -10.81 -3.56
N HIS A 54 -15.81 -10.77 -2.25
CA HIS A 54 -17.02 -11.37 -1.65
C HIS A 54 -18.31 -10.65 -2.10
N ARG A 55 -18.26 -9.32 -2.28
CA ARG A 55 -19.42 -8.51 -2.64
C ARG A 55 -19.68 -8.42 -4.14
N LEU A 56 -18.61 -8.33 -4.93
CA LEU A 56 -18.69 -8.03 -6.36
C LEU A 56 -18.34 -9.23 -7.26
N GLY A 57 -17.85 -10.33 -6.67
CA GLY A 57 -17.41 -11.51 -7.41
C GLY A 57 -16.11 -11.34 -8.20
N SER A 58 -15.55 -10.11 -8.28
CA SER A 58 -14.32 -9.82 -9.01
C SER A 58 -13.50 -8.73 -8.32
N THR A 59 -12.17 -8.78 -8.51
CA THR A 59 -11.23 -7.73 -8.12
C THR A 59 -10.52 -7.09 -9.32
N GLU A 60 -11.00 -7.34 -10.53
CA GLU A 60 -10.43 -6.78 -11.75
C GLU A 60 -10.93 -5.34 -11.97
N ALA A 61 -10.02 -4.46 -12.41
CA ALA A 61 -10.34 -3.04 -12.60
C ALA A 61 -11.47 -2.80 -13.61
N ILE A 62 -11.63 -3.70 -14.56
CA ILE A 62 -12.67 -3.63 -15.60
C ILE A 62 -14.08 -3.80 -15.01
N HIS A 63 -14.22 -4.62 -13.96
CA HIS A 63 -15.51 -4.88 -13.30
C HIS A 63 -15.76 -3.95 -12.12
N LEU A 64 -14.77 -3.12 -11.76
CA LEU A 64 -14.85 -2.16 -10.67
C LEU A 64 -14.93 -0.75 -11.25
N GLY A 65 -15.67 0.12 -10.62
CA GLY A 65 -15.74 1.53 -10.99
C GLY A 65 -16.61 2.31 -10.01
N GLY A 66 -16.12 3.46 -9.56
CA GLY A 66 -16.86 4.35 -8.67
C GLY A 66 -17.14 3.79 -7.28
N LEU A 67 -16.29 2.90 -6.77
CA LEU A 67 -16.45 2.27 -5.45
C LEU A 67 -16.57 3.31 -4.33
N ALA A 68 -15.90 4.46 -4.47
CA ALA A 68 -15.95 5.55 -3.50
C ALA A 68 -17.36 6.10 -3.27
N LYS A 69 -18.22 6.06 -4.29
CA LYS A 69 -19.60 6.54 -4.19
C LYS A 69 -20.54 5.57 -3.48
N VAL A 70 -20.26 4.28 -3.58
CA VAL A 70 -21.13 3.22 -3.08
C VAL A 70 -20.63 2.64 -1.75
N MET A 71 -19.32 2.50 -1.61
CA MET A 71 -18.67 1.95 -0.42
C MET A 71 -17.64 2.95 0.16
N PRO A 72 -18.07 4.09 0.74
CA PRO A 72 -17.16 5.12 1.22
C PRO A 72 -16.27 4.67 2.38
N LYS A 73 -16.76 3.84 3.30
CA LYS A 73 -15.96 3.33 4.43
C LYS A 73 -14.84 2.41 3.94
N LEU A 74 -15.14 1.47 3.05
CA LEU A 74 -14.13 0.60 2.44
C LEU A 74 -13.11 1.42 1.67
N THR A 75 -13.56 2.44 0.94
CA THR A 75 -12.69 3.33 0.19
C THR A 75 -11.73 4.10 1.08
N PHE A 76 -12.19 4.60 2.23
CA PHE A 76 -11.34 5.29 3.20
C PHE A 76 -10.17 4.40 3.66
N PHE A 77 -10.45 3.17 4.10
CA PHE A 77 -9.41 2.24 4.52
C PHE A 77 -8.47 1.86 3.37
N TYR A 78 -9.03 1.61 2.17
CA TYR A 78 -8.22 1.34 0.99
C TYR A 78 -7.25 2.49 0.69
N PHE A 79 -7.71 3.75 0.72
CA PHE A 79 -6.85 4.91 0.51
C PHE A 79 -5.75 5.00 1.55
N LEU A 80 -6.07 4.83 2.83
CA LEU A 80 -5.09 4.85 3.91
C LEU A 80 -3.96 3.82 3.66
N PHE A 81 -4.33 2.58 3.34
CA PHE A 81 -3.35 1.53 3.08
C PHE A 81 -2.57 1.74 1.78
N THR A 82 -3.22 2.30 0.76
CA THR A 82 -2.54 2.68 -0.49
C THR A 82 -1.51 3.77 -0.24
N LEU A 83 -1.85 4.81 0.51
CA LEU A 83 -0.92 5.88 0.88
C LEU A 83 0.25 5.35 1.71
N ALA A 84 0.01 4.41 2.63
CA ALA A 84 1.05 3.73 3.38
C ALA A 84 1.96 2.84 2.50
N SER A 85 1.39 2.22 1.45
CA SER A 85 2.16 1.44 0.47
C SER A 85 3.03 2.30 -0.45
N ILE A 86 2.69 3.57 -0.62
CA ILE A 86 3.45 4.54 -1.45
C ILE A 86 4.48 5.31 -0.62
N GLY A 87 4.51 5.12 0.70
CA GLY A 87 5.41 5.84 1.59
C GLY A 87 5.07 7.32 1.76
N VAL A 88 3.78 7.67 1.91
CA VAL A 88 3.37 9.06 2.16
C VAL A 88 3.72 9.47 3.61
N PRO A 89 4.25 10.68 3.84
CA PRO A 89 4.53 11.19 5.19
C PRO A 89 3.33 11.04 6.14
N GLY A 90 3.59 10.58 7.38
CA GLY A 90 2.56 10.26 8.36
C GLY A 90 2.12 8.80 8.35
N THR A 91 2.64 7.98 7.44
CA THR A 91 2.45 6.53 7.43
C THR A 91 3.77 5.80 7.68
N SER A 92 3.71 4.56 8.16
CA SER A 92 4.90 3.74 8.46
C SER A 92 5.78 3.43 7.24
N GLY A 93 5.25 3.56 6.02
CA GLY A 93 6.02 3.37 4.78
C GLY A 93 7.05 4.47 4.55
N PHE A 94 6.75 5.71 4.96
CA PHE A 94 7.63 6.85 4.70
C PHE A 94 9.02 6.72 5.35
N PRO A 95 9.17 6.52 6.67
CA PRO A 95 10.49 6.39 7.28
C PRO A 95 11.24 5.15 6.76
N ALA A 96 10.54 4.06 6.46
CA ALA A 96 11.15 2.86 5.91
C ALA A 96 11.80 3.11 4.55
N GLU A 97 11.05 3.66 3.59
CA GLU A 97 11.55 3.94 2.24
C GLU A 97 12.62 5.02 2.25
N LEU A 98 12.43 6.09 3.06
CA LEU A 98 13.40 7.16 3.17
C LEU A 98 14.76 6.66 3.66
N LEU A 99 14.79 5.84 4.72
CA LEU A 99 16.03 5.27 5.24
C LEU A 99 16.73 4.34 4.24
N MET A 100 15.98 3.52 3.50
CA MET A 100 16.57 2.67 2.46
C MET A 100 17.15 3.48 1.31
N ILE A 101 16.44 4.52 0.84
CA ILE A 101 16.91 5.37 -0.26
C ILE A 101 18.15 6.15 0.15
N ILE A 102 18.16 6.77 1.36
CA ILE A 102 19.32 7.48 1.88
C ILE A 102 20.49 6.53 2.07
N GLY A 103 20.26 5.37 2.66
CA GLY A 103 21.28 4.34 2.83
C GLY A 103 21.90 3.90 1.51
N ALA A 104 21.08 3.65 0.49
CA ALA A 104 21.56 3.27 -0.84
C ALA A 104 22.31 4.40 -1.54
N LEU A 105 21.82 5.65 -1.46
CA LEU A 105 22.47 6.83 -2.06
C LEU A 105 23.85 7.12 -1.43
N SER A 106 23.99 6.92 -0.13
CA SER A 106 25.26 7.18 0.58
C SER A 106 26.36 6.19 0.23
N THR A 107 26.01 4.99 -0.21
CA THR A 107 26.99 3.94 -0.57
C THR A 107 27.21 3.84 -2.09
N HIS A 108 26.12 3.77 -2.83
CA HIS A 108 26.13 3.66 -4.29
C HIS A 108 25.00 4.48 -4.91
N SER A 109 25.33 5.62 -5.51
CA SER A 109 24.34 6.52 -6.13
C SER A 109 23.44 5.83 -7.14
N VAL A 110 23.94 4.89 -7.92
CA VAL A 110 23.16 4.12 -8.91
C VAL A 110 22.06 3.28 -8.24
N LEU A 111 22.39 2.60 -7.12
CA LEU A 111 21.41 1.82 -6.36
C LEU A 111 20.34 2.72 -5.73
N GLY A 112 20.74 3.89 -5.21
CA GLY A 112 19.79 4.84 -4.64
C GLY A 112 18.84 5.42 -5.68
N VAL A 113 19.33 5.77 -6.88
CA VAL A 113 18.50 6.23 -8.00
C VAL A 113 17.56 5.11 -8.49
N ALA A 114 18.04 3.87 -8.54
CA ALA A 114 17.20 2.73 -8.89
C ALA A 114 16.09 2.51 -7.86
N ALA A 115 16.38 2.59 -6.55
CA ALA A 115 15.39 2.51 -5.48
C ALA A 115 14.33 3.61 -5.59
N LEU A 116 14.77 4.87 -5.79
CA LEU A 116 13.89 6.02 -5.96
C LEU A 116 12.96 5.85 -7.17
N SER A 117 13.52 5.41 -8.32
CA SER A 117 12.71 5.15 -9.52
C SER A 117 11.68 4.04 -9.29
N GLY A 118 12.04 2.99 -8.56
CA GLY A 118 11.14 1.91 -8.16
C GLY A 118 9.97 2.40 -7.31
N ALA A 119 10.24 3.26 -6.32
CA ALA A 119 9.21 3.86 -5.45
C ALA A 119 8.26 4.74 -6.27
N ILE A 120 8.77 5.59 -7.19
CA ILE A 120 7.96 6.45 -8.06
C ILE A 120 7.06 5.61 -8.98
N LEU A 121 7.59 4.56 -9.60
CA LEU A 121 6.80 3.66 -10.45
C LEU A 121 5.75 2.92 -9.62
N GLY A 122 6.10 2.51 -8.40
CA GLY A 122 5.18 1.92 -7.41
C GLY A 122 3.98 2.83 -7.14
N ALA A 123 4.24 4.09 -6.82
CA ALA A 123 3.20 5.09 -6.61
C ALA A 123 2.32 5.28 -7.86
N ALA A 124 2.94 5.36 -9.04
CA ALA A 124 2.24 5.59 -10.30
C ALA A 124 1.22 4.50 -10.61
N TYR A 125 1.59 3.20 -10.51
CA TYR A 125 0.65 2.11 -10.79
C TYR A 125 -0.44 1.98 -9.74
N MET A 126 -0.12 2.19 -8.45
CA MET A 126 -1.11 2.16 -7.37
C MET A 126 -2.15 3.26 -7.52
N LEU A 127 -1.72 4.50 -7.76
CA LEU A 127 -2.63 5.63 -7.98
C LEU A 127 -3.44 5.49 -9.26
N SER A 128 -2.84 4.96 -10.34
CA SER A 128 -3.56 4.68 -11.59
C SER A 128 -4.68 3.66 -11.39
N PHE A 129 -4.42 2.58 -10.65
CA PHE A 129 -5.43 1.59 -10.30
C PHE A 129 -6.54 2.22 -9.43
N THR A 130 -6.17 2.96 -8.40
CA THR A 130 -7.09 3.66 -7.50
C THR A 130 -8.03 4.59 -8.26
N ARG A 131 -7.49 5.39 -9.17
CA ARG A 131 -8.29 6.31 -10.00
C ARG A 131 -9.33 5.58 -10.83
N ARG A 132 -8.97 4.45 -11.42
CA ARG A 132 -9.87 3.68 -12.31
C ARG A 132 -10.96 2.95 -11.53
N THR A 133 -10.65 2.39 -10.37
CA THR A 133 -11.55 1.51 -9.64
C THR A 133 -12.38 2.23 -8.59
N PHE A 134 -11.80 3.17 -7.87
CA PHE A 134 -12.47 3.86 -6.76
C PHE A 134 -13.07 5.19 -7.16
N LEU A 135 -12.37 6.00 -7.97
CA LEU A 135 -12.80 7.35 -8.36
C LEU A 135 -13.50 7.42 -9.72
N GLY A 136 -13.57 6.33 -10.46
CA GLY A 136 -14.23 6.26 -11.75
C GLY A 136 -15.76 6.39 -11.69
N PRO A 137 -16.45 6.38 -12.83
CA PRO A 137 -17.91 6.31 -12.88
C PRO A 137 -18.41 4.91 -12.44
N VAL A 138 -19.58 4.86 -11.82
CA VAL A 138 -20.25 3.60 -11.50
C VAL A 138 -20.92 3.06 -12.75
N VAL A 139 -20.32 2.05 -13.38
CA VAL A 139 -20.79 1.48 -14.65
C VAL A 139 -21.63 0.21 -14.43
N HIS A 140 -21.22 -0.65 -13.48
CA HIS A 140 -21.81 -1.97 -13.29
C HIS A 140 -22.93 -1.95 -12.24
N ASN A 141 -24.01 -2.67 -12.54
CA ASN A 141 -25.15 -2.82 -11.62
C ASN A 141 -24.78 -3.55 -10.33
N SER A 142 -23.85 -4.51 -10.38
CA SER A 142 -23.32 -5.20 -9.20
C SER A 142 -22.68 -4.23 -8.21
N VAL A 143 -21.98 -3.20 -8.70
CA VAL A 143 -21.39 -2.16 -7.85
C VAL A 143 -22.48 -1.29 -7.21
N LYS A 144 -23.52 -0.92 -7.96
CA LYS A 144 -24.62 -0.07 -7.44
C LYS A 144 -25.37 -0.69 -6.25
N GLN A 145 -25.46 -2.03 -6.22
CA GLN A 145 -26.17 -2.78 -5.19
C GLN A 145 -25.25 -3.24 -4.04
N ALA A 146 -23.96 -2.94 -4.11
CA ALA A 146 -22.99 -3.38 -3.11
C ALA A 146 -23.23 -2.69 -1.76
N ILE A 147 -23.15 -3.47 -0.69
CA ILE A 147 -23.27 -2.98 0.69
C ILE A 147 -21.87 -2.60 1.20
N ASP A 148 -21.75 -1.46 1.88
CA ASP A 148 -20.49 -1.00 2.48
C ASP A 148 -20.04 -1.90 3.65
N LEU A 149 -18.90 -1.60 4.25
CA LEU A 149 -18.31 -2.36 5.35
C LEU A 149 -19.25 -2.53 6.53
N GLN A 150 -19.32 -3.79 7.01
CA GLN A 150 -19.99 -4.12 8.27
C GLN A 150 -19.11 -3.74 9.47
N PRO A 151 -19.69 -3.52 10.67
CA PRO A 151 -18.91 -3.15 11.86
C PRO A 151 -17.77 -4.12 12.19
N ARG A 152 -17.97 -5.42 11.99
CA ARG A 152 -16.93 -6.45 12.20
C ARG A 152 -15.73 -6.27 11.27
N GLU A 153 -16.00 -5.96 10.00
CA GLU A 153 -14.96 -5.73 8.98
C GLU A 153 -14.20 -4.44 9.23
N MET A 154 -14.91 -3.41 9.73
CA MET A 154 -14.28 -2.15 10.14
C MET A 154 -13.28 -2.36 11.28
N ILE A 155 -13.62 -3.16 12.29
CA ILE A 155 -12.73 -3.48 13.42
C ILE A 155 -11.47 -4.17 12.90
N LEU A 156 -11.61 -5.14 11.97
CA LEU A 156 -10.47 -5.84 11.38
C LEU A 156 -9.53 -4.91 10.60
N LEU A 157 -10.05 -3.87 9.94
CA LEU A 157 -9.24 -2.90 9.21
C LEU A 157 -8.70 -1.78 10.12
N LEU A 158 -9.34 -1.53 11.26
CA LEU A 158 -8.91 -0.51 12.21
C LEU A 158 -7.56 -0.89 12.87
N ILE A 159 -7.36 -2.16 13.18
CA ILE A 159 -6.13 -2.64 13.82
C ILE A 159 -4.88 -2.29 12.98
N PRO A 160 -4.75 -2.74 11.71
CA PRO A 160 -3.61 -2.37 10.90
C PRO A 160 -3.54 -0.87 10.62
N SER A 161 -4.68 -0.16 10.56
CA SER A 161 -4.69 1.30 10.38
C SER A 161 -4.01 2.03 11.54
N LEU A 162 -4.32 1.64 12.78
CA LEU A 162 -3.71 2.22 13.97
C LEU A 162 -2.20 1.92 14.05
N LEU A 163 -1.79 0.70 13.68
CA LEU A 163 -0.38 0.33 13.64
C LEU A 163 0.39 1.14 12.59
N ILE A 164 -0.15 1.27 11.38
CA ILE A 164 0.47 2.03 10.29
C ILE A 164 0.64 3.51 10.66
N LEU A 165 -0.37 4.12 11.26
CA LEU A 165 -0.30 5.51 11.70
C LEU A 165 0.60 5.67 12.93
N GLY A 166 0.53 4.75 13.90
CA GLY A 166 1.38 4.77 15.08
C GLY A 166 2.85 4.72 14.72
N PHE A 167 3.27 3.75 13.92
CA PHE A 167 4.66 3.64 13.44
C PHE A 167 5.06 4.77 12.46
N GLY A 168 4.09 5.44 11.83
CA GLY A 168 4.36 6.57 10.94
C GLY A 168 4.66 7.87 11.68
N PHE A 169 4.02 8.09 12.84
CA PHE A 169 4.21 9.31 13.65
C PHE A 169 5.34 9.18 14.69
N TYR A 170 5.60 7.97 15.17
CA TYR A 170 6.64 7.69 16.17
C TYR A 170 7.59 6.61 15.64
N PRO A 171 8.52 6.96 14.73
CA PRO A 171 9.48 6.00 14.17
C PRO A 171 10.68 5.72 15.08
N ASP A 172 10.78 6.35 16.26
CA ASP A 172 11.87 6.21 17.22
C ASP A 172 11.77 4.92 18.04
N TYR A 173 11.95 3.77 17.38
CA TYR A 173 11.97 2.45 18.06
C TYR A 173 13.23 1.66 17.71
#